data_08392990b0e92ca2578a5ebe7aee34da
#
_entry.id   08392990b0e92ca2578a5ebe7aee34da
#
_cell.length_a   1.000
_cell.length_b   1.000
_cell.length_c   1.000
_cell.angle_alpha   90.00
_cell.angle_beta   90.00
_cell.angle_gamma   90.00
#
_symmetry.space_group_name_H-M   'P 1'
#
loop_
_entity.id
_entity.type
_entity.pdbx_description
1 polymer ?
#
loop_
_entity_poly.entity_id
_entity_poly.type
_entity_poly.pdbx_seq_one_letter_code
_entity_poly.pdbx_strand_id
1 'polypeptide(L)'
;MFSANTKRAVAKSAAALFLKSEMMGPETVYTSGGTGRRHGGWSPRLLLERESSLGIILMLPGAFLLMLFMAYPFFLGIWLSLTDSMIGRMGHFIGFRNFIDLLHDSIFHQTVRNTFVYAMVTVPFKATLGLGLALILNNRMRFSNPIRAGVMMPWIVPTALSSLGWYMIFDPVFSPISWLLKSLGLITKNVNFLGDPNLAIASVCLANIWRGIPFFGITILAGLQAVPHELHEAAAIDGANAWHQFLHITIPTIRGVVLIAALLSIIWTFADFQLIYILTKGGPANMTHIFGTYAYQIGLAATDIGQGAAIALYMFPILSVFAILLLKYLRRE
;
A
#
# COMPACT_ATOMS: atom_id res chain seq x y z
N MET A 1 0.15 20.79 46.15
CA MET A 1 0.45 22.17 46.51
C MET A 1 1.95 22.28 46.75
N PHE A 2 2.74 22.45 45.71
CA PHE A 2 4.22 22.60 45.82
C PHE A 2 4.54 24.04 46.10
N SER A 3 5.28 24.30 47.19
CA SER A 3 5.64 25.60 47.74
C SER A 3 6.40 26.43 46.74
N ALA A 4 6.06 27.74 46.68
CA ALA A 4 6.71 28.77 45.85
C ALA A 4 8.24 28.84 46.02
N ASN A 5 8.78 28.35 47.12
CA ASN A 5 10.21 28.28 47.40
C ASN A 5 10.96 27.24 46.53
N THR A 6 10.33 26.13 46.17
CA THR A 6 10.96 25.10 45.34
C THR A 6 11.14 25.56 43.89
N LYS A 7 10.18 26.32 43.36
CA LYS A 7 10.29 26.92 42.00
C LYS A 7 11.36 27.99 41.92
N ARG A 8 11.56 28.77 42.94
CA ARG A 8 12.65 29.80 43.00
C ARG A 8 14.04 29.15 43.12
N ALA A 9 14.17 28.03 43.83
CA ALA A 9 15.45 27.33 43.95
C ALA A 9 15.87 26.68 42.61
N VAL A 10 14.93 26.07 41.89
CA VAL A 10 15.19 25.46 40.55
C VAL A 10 15.54 26.53 39.51
N ALA A 11 14.84 27.68 39.52
CA ALA A 11 15.13 28.78 38.60
C ALA A 11 16.52 29.40 38.84
N LYS A 12 16.94 29.55 40.13
CA LYS A 12 18.30 30.05 40.47
C LYS A 12 19.39 29.05 40.06
N SER A 13 19.16 27.77 40.20
CA SER A 13 20.12 26.72 39.78
C SER A 13 20.28 26.66 38.25
N ALA A 14 19.19 26.82 37.49
CA ALA A 14 19.22 26.85 36.04
C ALA A 14 19.93 28.12 35.51
N ALA A 15 19.69 29.28 36.11
CA ALA A 15 20.36 30.51 35.75
C ALA A 15 21.87 30.48 36.06
N ALA A 16 22.28 29.82 37.15
CA ALA A 16 23.71 29.68 37.51
C ALA A 16 24.44 28.72 36.54
N LEU A 17 23.77 27.69 36.02
CA LEU A 17 24.29 26.77 34.99
C LEU A 17 24.45 27.50 33.64
N PHE A 18 23.50 28.36 33.28
CA PHE A 18 23.54 29.11 32.03
C PHE A 18 24.66 30.16 32.01
N LEU A 19 24.87 30.90 33.15
CA LEU A 19 25.97 31.87 33.30
C LEU A 19 27.35 31.20 33.34
N LYS A 20 27.45 29.96 33.79
CA LYS A 20 28.68 29.17 33.80
C LYS A 20 29.07 28.67 32.40
N SER A 21 28.09 28.47 31.51
CA SER A 21 28.35 28.07 30.12
C SER A 21 28.83 29.24 29.24
N GLU A 22 28.42 30.48 29.54
CA GLU A 22 28.88 31.66 28.80
C GLU A 22 30.28 32.15 29.19
N MET A 23 30.80 31.78 30.37
CA MET A 23 32.14 32.19 30.83
C MET A 23 33.25 31.25 30.39
N MET A 24 32.97 30.12 29.72
CA MET A 24 33.97 29.28 29.08
C MET A 24 34.10 29.66 27.61
N GLY A 25 34.82 30.72 27.32
CA GLY A 25 35.27 31.05 25.97
C GLY A 25 36.15 29.93 25.38
N PRO A 26 36.31 29.88 24.06
CA PRO A 26 37.11 28.83 23.43
C PRO A 26 38.58 28.98 23.76
N GLU A 27 39.09 28.16 24.66
CA GLU A 27 40.56 28.04 24.87
C GLU A 27 41.16 27.42 23.59
N THR A 28 41.90 28.24 22.88
CA THR A 28 42.80 27.85 21.81
C THR A 28 43.99 27.10 22.40
N VAL A 29 43.89 25.78 22.42
CA VAL A 29 45.06 24.94 22.75
C VAL A 29 46.00 24.90 21.54
N TYR A 30 47.06 25.70 21.62
CA TYR A 30 48.24 25.56 20.77
C TYR A 30 48.98 24.28 21.18
N THR A 31 48.87 23.21 20.41
CA THR A 31 49.75 22.04 20.53
C THR A 31 50.91 22.16 19.56
N SER A 32 52.10 22.25 20.13
CA SER A 32 53.37 22.22 19.48
C SER A 32 53.55 20.98 18.57
N GLY A 33 54.23 21.22 17.41
CA GLY A 33 54.50 20.21 16.40
C GLY A 33 55.31 19.02 16.93
N GLY A 34 54.78 17.88 16.70
CA GLY A 34 55.45 16.59 16.78
C GLY A 34 55.30 15.86 15.47
N THR A 35 56.31 15.82 14.62
CA THR A 35 56.39 15.01 13.40
C THR A 35 56.49 13.51 13.74
N GLY A 36 55.39 12.92 14.10
CA GLY A 36 55.29 11.46 14.25
C GLY A 36 54.62 10.84 13.00
N ARG A 37 55.38 10.22 12.12
CA ARG A 37 54.89 9.31 11.08
C ARG A 37 54.01 8.24 11.75
N ARG A 38 52.69 8.42 11.74
CA ARG A 38 51.77 7.36 12.11
C ARG A 38 51.66 6.41 10.93
N HIS A 39 52.30 5.23 11.08
CA HIS A 39 51.99 4.06 10.29
C HIS A 39 50.48 3.83 10.40
N GLY A 40 49.75 4.01 9.28
CA GLY A 40 48.34 3.76 9.18
C GLY A 40 48.06 2.25 9.29
N GLY A 41 48.09 1.73 10.50
CA GLY A 41 47.58 0.39 10.79
C GLY A 41 46.05 0.48 10.68
N TRP A 42 45.48 -0.31 9.78
CA TRP A 42 44.04 -0.54 9.72
C TRP A 42 43.59 -1.18 11.05
N SER A 43 43.12 -0.37 11.98
CA SER A 43 42.51 -0.90 13.20
C SER A 43 40.97 -0.92 13.02
N PRO A 44 40.31 -2.06 13.20
CA PRO A 44 38.85 -2.17 13.10
C PRO A 44 38.11 -1.19 14.02
N ARG A 45 38.79 -0.71 15.09
CA ARG A 45 38.23 0.27 16.03
C ARG A 45 38.00 1.66 15.38
N LEU A 46 38.85 2.09 14.44
CA LEU A 46 38.69 3.35 13.74
C LEU A 46 37.49 3.39 12.78
N LEU A 47 37.04 2.21 12.31
CA LEU A 47 35.84 2.09 11.49
C LEU A 47 34.56 2.21 12.34
N LEU A 48 34.62 1.84 13.62
CA LEU A 48 33.48 1.94 14.56
C LEU A 48 33.36 3.34 15.17
N GLU A 49 34.42 4.17 15.15
CA GLU A 49 34.41 5.52 15.68
C GLU A 49 33.82 6.56 14.72
N ARG A 50 33.64 6.22 13.43
CA ARG A 50 32.94 7.07 12.46
C ARG A 50 31.45 6.78 12.50
N GLU A 51 30.63 7.74 12.85
CA GLU A 51 29.15 7.61 12.90
C GLU A 51 28.57 7.03 11.60
N SER A 52 29.10 7.43 10.43
CA SER A 52 28.70 6.91 9.12
C SER A 52 29.04 5.43 8.94
N SER A 53 30.19 4.96 9.45
CA SER A 53 30.57 3.54 9.34
C SER A 53 29.75 2.67 10.27
N LEU A 54 29.48 3.14 11.49
CA LEU A 54 28.59 2.46 12.43
C LEU A 54 27.18 2.33 11.86
N GLY A 55 26.64 3.41 11.26
CA GLY A 55 25.34 3.41 10.59
C GLY A 55 25.25 2.37 9.48
N ILE A 56 26.29 2.28 8.61
CA ILE A 56 26.34 1.26 7.54
C ILE A 56 26.38 -0.15 8.14
N ILE A 57 27.22 -0.40 9.14
CA ILE A 57 27.35 -1.73 9.78
C ILE A 57 26.01 -2.16 10.40
N LEU A 58 25.31 -1.25 11.07
CA LEU A 58 23.99 -1.54 11.67
C LEU A 58 22.90 -1.79 10.61
N MET A 59 23.02 -1.18 9.42
CA MET A 59 22.09 -1.42 8.32
C MET A 59 22.39 -2.72 7.56
N LEU A 60 23.63 -3.26 7.60
CA LEU A 60 24.02 -4.45 6.83
C LEU A 60 23.11 -5.67 7.06
N PRO A 61 22.74 -6.07 8.29
CA PRO A 61 21.88 -7.23 8.50
C PRO A 61 20.51 -7.06 7.83
N GLY A 62 19.89 -5.87 7.96
CA GLY A 62 18.63 -5.55 7.30
C GLY A 62 18.75 -5.52 5.78
N ALA A 63 19.79 -4.86 5.26
CA ALA A 63 20.08 -4.82 3.83
C ALA A 63 20.34 -6.21 3.25
N PHE A 64 21.07 -7.06 3.98
CA PHE A 64 21.31 -8.46 3.57
C PHE A 64 20.01 -9.25 3.45
N LEU A 65 19.11 -9.13 4.43
CA LEU A 65 17.79 -9.79 4.37
C LEU A 65 16.95 -9.27 3.19
N LEU A 66 16.94 -7.97 2.95
CA LEU A 66 16.26 -7.40 1.79
C LEU A 66 16.86 -7.88 0.46
N MET A 67 18.19 -7.94 0.37
CA MET A 67 18.87 -8.49 -0.81
C MET A 67 18.49 -9.96 -1.03
N LEU A 68 18.52 -10.77 0.02
CA LEU A 68 18.26 -12.21 -0.07
C LEU A 68 16.80 -12.53 -0.39
N PHE A 69 15.84 -11.86 0.25
CA PHE A 69 14.42 -12.21 0.14
C PHE A 69 13.64 -11.37 -0.87
N MET A 70 14.13 -10.21 -1.28
CA MET A 70 13.45 -9.36 -2.26
C MET A 70 14.26 -9.22 -3.55
N ALA A 71 15.53 -8.79 -3.46
CA ALA A 71 16.30 -8.52 -4.68
C ALA A 71 16.63 -9.81 -5.43
N TYR A 72 17.11 -10.87 -4.73
CA TYR A 72 17.47 -12.13 -5.37
C TYR A 72 16.27 -12.78 -6.12
N PRO A 73 15.07 -12.98 -5.52
CA PRO A 73 13.93 -13.53 -6.26
C PRO A 73 13.47 -12.64 -7.41
N PHE A 74 13.58 -11.32 -7.27
CA PHE A 74 13.24 -10.38 -8.35
C PHE A 74 14.17 -10.53 -9.55
N PHE A 75 15.49 -10.54 -9.35
CA PHE A 75 16.47 -10.74 -10.43
C PHE A 75 16.37 -12.16 -11.01
N LEU A 76 16.11 -13.17 -10.17
CA LEU A 76 15.82 -14.53 -10.64
C LEU A 76 14.59 -14.56 -11.54
N GLY A 77 13.51 -13.85 -11.18
CA GLY A 77 12.32 -13.70 -12.01
C GLY A 77 12.62 -13.07 -13.37
N ILE A 78 13.46 -12.01 -13.39
CA ILE A 78 13.94 -11.42 -14.65
C ILE A 78 14.70 -12.45 -15.48
N TRP A 79 15.62 -13.18 -14.89
CA TRP A 79 16.37 -14.20 -15.60
C TRP A 79 15.45 -15.30 -16.16
N LEU A 80 14.56 -15.84 -15.35
CA LEU A 80 13.62 -16.88 -15.76
C LEU A 80 12.72 -16.41 -16.91
N SER A 81 12.25 -15.17 -16.88
CA SER A 81 11.40 -14.61 -17.96
C SER A 81 12.09 -14.57 -19.33
N LEU A 82 13.42 -14.59 -19.36
CA LEU A 82 14.24 -14.60 -20.58
C LEU A 82 14.67 -16.02 -21.00
N THR A 83 14.10 -17.06 -20.37
CA THR A 83 14.41 -18.47 -20.62
C THR A 83 13.15 -19.26 -20.96
N ASP A 84 13.31 -20.44 -21.58
CA ASP A 84 12.25 -21.46 -21.78
C ASP A 84 12.19 -22.46 -20.62
N SER A 85 12.42 -22.00 -19.38
CA SER A 85 12.44 -22.83 -18.18
C SER A 85 11.06 -23.37 -17.83
N MET A 86 11.00 -24.67 -17.54
CA MET A 86 9.81 -25.36 -17.03
C MET A 86 10.09 -25.97 -15.66
N ILE A 87 9.05 -26.32 -14.89
CA ILE A 87 9.22 -27.03 -13.63
C ILE A 87 9.96 -28.35 -13.87
N GLY A 88 11.08 -28.53 -13.16
CA GLY A 88 11.91 -29.73 -13.29
C GLY A 88 12.89 -29.72 -14.48
N ARG A 89 12.88 -28.70 -15.34
CA ARG A 89 13.83 -28.55 -16.46
C ARG A 89 14.39 -27.13 -16.48
N MET A 90 15.72 -27.01 -16.35
CA MET A 90 16.38 -25.74 -16.64
C MET A 90 16.29 -25.42 -18.14
N GLY A 91 15.84 -24.21 -18.45
CA GLY A 91 15.70 -23.75 -19.81
C GLY A 91 16.97 -23.10 -20.36
N HIS A 92 16.94 -22.85 -21.66
CA HIS A 92 17.94 -22.08 -22.37
C HIS A 92 17.54 -20.61 -22.43
N PHE A 93 18.51 -19.74 -22.60
CA PHE A 93 18.23 -18.31 -22.80
C PHE A 93 17.60 -18.10 -24.19
N ILE A 94 16.38 -17.53 -24.22
CA ILE A 94 15.60 -17.25 -25.43
C ILE A 94 15.32 -15.75 -25.63
N GLY A 95 15.94 -14.88 -24.80
CA GLY A 95 15.74 -13.44 -24.87
C GLY A 95 14.29 -13.04 -24.59
N PHE A 96 13.75 -12.12 -25.37
CA PHE A 96 12.40 -11.56 -25.17
C PHE A 96 11.26 -12.39 -25.79
N ARG A 97 11.51 -13.63 -26.20
CA ARG A 97 10.51 -14.44 -26.87
C ARG A 97 9.23 -14.62 -26.06
N ASN A 98 9.33 -14.94 -24.75
CA ASN A 98 8.17 -15.03 -23.87
C ASN A 98 7.30 -13.78 -23.90
N PHE A 99 7.94 -12.60 -23.90
CA PHE A 99 7.21 -11.32 -23.95
C PHE A 99 6.52 -11.10 -25.28
N ILE A 100 7.17 -11.47 -26.39
CA ILE A 100 6.60 -11.35 -27.74
C ILE A 100 5.42 -12.33 -27.91
N ASP A 101 5.57 -13.57 -27.47
CA ASP A 101 4.51 -14.59 -27.54
C ASP A 101 3.27 -14.15 -26.76
N LEU A 102 3.46 -13.54 -25.57
CA LEU A 102 2.35 -12.98 -24.76
C LEU A 102 1.63 -11.84 -25.46
N LEU A 103 2.29 -11.03 -26.26
CA LEU A 103 1.64 -9.96 -27.04
C LEU A 103 0.72 -10.52 -28.15
N HIS A 104 0.82 -11.79 -28.49
CA HIS A 104 -0.07 -12.48 -29.44
C HIS A 104 -1.10 -13.38 -28.71
N ASP A 105 -1.03 -13.47 -27.39
CA ASP A 105 -1.96 -14.28 -26.60
C ASP A 105 -3.23 -13.49 -26.25
N SER A 106 -4.37 -13.99 -26.71
CA SER A 106 -5.68 -13.39 -26.46
C SER A 106 -6.06 -13.40 -24.96
N ILE A 107 -5.66 -14.43 -24.21
CA ILE A 107 -5.93 -14.54 -22.76
C ILE A 107 -5.08 -13.52 -22.01
N PHE A 108 -3.84 -13.29 -22.46
CA PHE A 108 -3.01 -12.23 -21.89
C PHE A 108 -3.63 -10.85 -22.09
N HIS A 109 -4.12 -10.52 -23.28
CA HIS A 109 -4.83 -9.25 -23.52
C HIS A 109 -6.08 -9.11 -22.65
N GLN A 110 -6.85 -10.20 -22.49
CA GLN A 110 -7.98 -10.23 -21.57
C GLN A 110 -7.54 -9.98 -20.13
N THR A 111 -6.44 -10.59 -19.70
CA THR A 111 -5.85 -10.42 -18.35
C THR A 111 -5.44 -8.98 -18.11
N VAL A 112 -4.77 -8.36 -19.06
CA VAL A 112 -4.41 -6.92 -18.99
C VAL A 112 -5.67 -6.08 -18.81
N ARG A 113 -6.66 -6.25 -19.69
CA ARG A 113 -7.93 -5.53 -19.62
C ARG A 113 -8.63 -5.73 -18.27
N ASN A 114 -8.73 -6.96 -17.81
CA ASN A 114 -9.37 -7.30 -16.52
C ASN A 114 -8.66 -6.61 -15.36
N THR A 115 -7.32 -6.60 -15.35
CA THR A 115 -6.54 -5.95 -14.28
C THR A 115 -6.82 -4.45 -14.23
N PHE A 116 -6.84 -3.79 -15.40
CA PHE A 116 -7.18 -2.37 -15.46
C PHE A 116 -8.62 -2.10 -15.05
N VAL A 117 -9.60 -2.86 -15.57
CA VAL A 117 -11.01 -2.73 -15.17
C VAL A 117 -11.17 -2.93 -13.67
N TYR A 118 -10.54 -3.96 -13.12
CA TYR A 118 -10.57 -4.26 -11.70
C TYR A 118 -10.03 -3.10 -10.85
N ALA A 119 -8.89 -2.53 -11.20
CA ALA A 119 -8.31 -1.40 -10.48
C ALA A 119 -9.12 -0.10 -10.67
N MET A 120 -9.49 0.22 -11.92
CA MET A 120 -10.22 1.45 -12.24
C MET A 120 -11.65 1.49 -11.68
N VAL A 121 -12.25 0.33 -11.44
CA VAL A 121 -13.54 0.24 -10.76
C VAL A 121 -13.33 0.27 -9.24
N THR A 122 -12.49 -0.61 -8.70
CA THR A 122 -12.44 -0.79 -7.25
C THR A 122 -11.81 0.37 -6.51
N VAL A 123 -10.76 1.01 -7.04
CA VAL A 123 -10.03 2.08 -6.33
C VAL A 123 -10.88 3.34 -6.14
N PRO A 124 -11.57 3.88 -7.17
CA PRO A 124 -12.46 5.03 -6.97
C PRO A 124 -13.61 4.73 -6.02
N PHE A 125 -14.23 3.54 -6.10
CA PHE A 125 -15.29 3.16 -5.16
C PHE A 125 -14.78 3.07 -3.72
N LYS A 126 -13.60 2.48 -3.50
CA LYS A 126 -12.95 2.46 -2.17
C LYS A 126 -12.66 3.87 -1.66
N ALA A 127 -12.16 4.75 -2.52
CA ALA A 127 -11.84 6.12 -2.15
C ALA A 127 -13.11 6.92 -1.78
N THR A 128 -14.15 6.84 -2.60
CA THR A 128 -15.42 7.58 -2.36
C THR A 128 -16.17 7.05 -1.14
N LEU A 129 -16.32 5.74 -1.01
CA LEU A 129 -16.96 5.12 0.16
C LEU A 129 -16.13 5.29 1.43
N GLY A 130 -14.80 5.21 1.30
CA GLY A 130 -13.86 5.47 2.38
C GLY A 130 -13.89 6.94 2.84
N LEU A 131 -14.02 7.90 1.91
CA LEU A 131 -14.23 9.31 2.26
C LEU A 131 -15.54 9.49 3.02
N GLY A 132 -16.63 8.90 2.55
CA GLY A 132 -17.92 8.94 3.27
C GLY A 132 -17.79 8.36 4.67
N LEU A 133 -17.11 7.23 4.81
CA LEU A 133 -16.82 6.61 6.11
C LEU A 133 -15.96 7.53 6.99
N ALA A 134 -14.90 8.14 6.45
CA ALA A 134 -14.03 9.06 7.18
C ALA A 134 -14.81 10.28 7.71
N LEU A 135 -15.69 10.86 6.90
CA LEU A 135 -16.54 11.99 7.30
C LEU A 135 -17.49 11.60 8.46
N ILE A 136 -18.07 10.40 8.42
CA ILE A 136 -18.91 9.88 9.52
C ILE A 136 -18.05 9.72 10.80
N LEU A 137 -16.88 9.09 10.69
CA LEU A 137 -15.98 8.83 11.82
C LEU A 137 -15.29 10.08 12.37
N ASN A 138 -15.26 11.18 11.60
CA ASN A 138 -14.70 12.46 12.03
C ASN A 138 -15.62 13.22 13.01
N ASN A 139 -16.90 12.89 13.02
CA ASN A 139 -17.82 13.47 13.99
C ASN A 139 -17.56 12.96 15.39
N ARG A 140 -17.87 13.77 16.40
CA ARG A 140 -17.79 13.39 17.81
C ARG A 140 -18.88 12.36 18.12
N MET A 141 -18.50 11.09 18.21
CA MET A 141 -19.40 9.98 18.57
C MET A 141 -19.07 9.44 19.96
N ARG A 142 -20.12 9.08 20.74
CA ARG A 142 -19.98 8.54 22.11
C ARG A 142 -19.29 7.20 22.03
N PHE A 143 -18.96 6.45 21.29
CA PHE A 143 -18.20 5.19 21.22
C PHE A 143 -17.28 5.16 19.98
N SER A 144 -16.55 6.24 19.77
CA SER A 144 -15.71 6.37 18.56
C SER A 144 -14.67 5.25 18.43
N ASN A 145 -14.01 4.83 19.51
CA ASN A 145 -12.95 3.82 19.45
C ASN A 145 -13.47 2.42 19.08
N PRO A 146 -14.49 1.84 19.74
CA PRO A 146 -15.03 0.54 19.35
C PRO A 146 -15.67 0.57 17.94
N ILE A 147 -16.29 1.69 17.53
CA ILE A 147 -16.81 1.83 16.15
C ILE A 147 -15.69 1.80 15.14
N ARG A 148 -14.59 2.54 15.35
CA ARG A 148 -13.40 2.51 14.48
C ARG A 148 -12.79 1.11 14.42
N ALA A 149 -12.68 0.41 15.54
CA ALA A 149 -12.18 -0.96 15.58
C ALA A 149 -13.09 -1.92 14.78
N GLY A 150 -14.42 -1.82 14.95
CA GLY A 150 -15.38 -2.64 14.20
C GLY A 150 -15.34 -2.39 12.68
N VAL A 151 -15.23 -1.13 12.27
CA VAL A 151 -15.12 -0.76 10.87
C VAL A 151 -13.85 -1.31 10.22
N MET A 152 -12.76 -1.49 10.98
CA MET A 152 -11.50 -2.06 10.46
C MET A 152 -11.55 -3.57 10.22
N MET A 153 -12.56 -4.29 10.73
CA MET A 153 -12.70 -5.75 10.61
C MET A 153 -12.50 -6.28 9.19
N PRO A 154 -13.16 -5.71 8.14
CA PRO A 154 -12.99 -6.22 6.76
C PRO A 154 -11.55 -6.20 6.26
N TRP A 155 -10.74 -5.27 6.76
CA TRP A 155 -9.34 -5.13 6.35
C TRP A 155 -8.37 -5.98 7.18
N ILE A 156 -8.70 -6.20 8.47
CA ILE A 156 -7.88 -6.98 9.42
C ILE A 156 -8.04 -8.48 9.18
N VAL A 157 -9.24 -8.93 8.80
CA VAL A 157 -9.49 -10.37 8.53
C VAL A 157 -8.58 -10.86 7.40
N PRO A 158 -7.88 -11.99 7.58
CA PRO A 158 -7.04 -12.58 6.54
C PRO A 158 -7.81 -12.73 5.22
N THR A 159 -7.19 -12.31 4.12
CA THR A 159 -7.82 -12.29 2.78
C THR A 159 -8.42 -13.63 2.40
N ALA A 160 -7.72 -14.74 2.70
CA ALA A 160 -8.22 -16.07 2.39
C ALA A 160 -9.54 -16.39 3.10
N LEU A 161 -9.65 -16.06 4.40
CA LEU A 161 -10.87 -16.31 5.17
C LEU A 161 -12.03 -15.43 4.69
N SER A 162 -11.78 -14.14 4.46
CA SER A 162 -12.80 -13.25 3.92
C SER A 162 -13.26 -13.67 2.53
N SER A 163 -12.34 -14.15 1.68
CA SER A 163 -12.68 -14.66 0.35
C SER A 163 -13.56 -15.92 0.40
N LEU A 164 -13.30 -16.85 1.35
CA LEU A 164 -14.17 -18.01 1.57
C LEU A 164 -15.56 -17.59 2.03
N GLY A 165 -15.65 -16.58 2.91
CA GLY A 165 -16.95 -15.99 3.29
C GLY A 165 -17.70 -15.43 2.08
N TRP A 166 -17.03 -14.66 1.22
CA TRP A 166 -17.63 -14.16 -0.02
C TRP A 166 -17.99 -15.26 -1.01
N TYR A 167 -17.18 -16.34 -1.08
CA TYR A 167 -17.51 -17.51 -1.91
C TYR A 167 -18.85 -18.14 -1.48
N MET A 168 -19.09 -18.28 -0.17
CA MET A 168 -20.37 -18.76 0.38
C MET A 168 -21.51 -17.76 0.13
N ILE A 169 -21.25 -16.45 0.21
CA ILE A 169 -22.24 -15.42 -0.07
C ILE A 169 -22.68 -15.44 -1.54
N PHE A 170 -21.77 -15.75 -2.46
CA PHE A 170 -22.03 -15.85 -3.90
C PHE A 170 -22.45 -17.25 -4.38
N ASP A 171 -22.66 -18.19 -3.47
CA ASP A 171 -23.06 -19.58 -3.81
C ASP A 171 -24.33 -19.59 -4.67
N PRO A 172 -24.38 -20.33 -5.80
CA PRO A 172 -25.52 -20.29 -6.69
C PRO A 172 -26.80 -20.90 -6.10
N VAL A 173 -26.69 -21.70 -5.03
CA VAL A 173 -27.84 -22.38 -4.39
C VAL A 173 -28.24 -21.67 -3.10
N PHE A 174 -27.29 -21.39 -2.23
CA PHE A 174 -27.53 -20.92 -0.86
C PHE A 174 -27.20 -19.42 -0.65
N SER A 175 -27.04 -18.63 -1.73
CA SER A 175 -26.67 -17.22 -1.64
C SER A 175 -27.65 -16.41 -0.76
N PRO A 176 -27.17 -15.81 0.34
CA PRO A 176 -27.95 -14.85 1.12
C PRO A 176 -28.40 -13.62 0.29
N ILE A 177 -27.57 -13.20 -0.68
CA ILE A 177 -27.89 -12.09 -1.56
C ILE A 177 -29.08 -12.48 -2.47
N SER A 178 -29.04 -13.66 -3.09
CA SER A 178 -30.16 -14.12 -3.91
C SER A 178 -31.43 -14.30 -3.08
N TRP A 179 -31.32 -14.79 -1.85
CA TRP A 179 -32.46 -14.90 -0.94
C TRP A 179 -33.07 -13.53 -0.62
N LEU A 180 -32.23 -12.53 -0.28
CA LEU A 180 -32.69 -11.17 0.00
C LEU A 180 -33.39 -10.55 -1.24
N LEU A 181 -32.78 -10.65 -2.42
CA LEU A 181 -33.34 -10.12 -3.66
C LEU A 181 -34.68 -10.78 -4.03
N LYS A 182 -34.85 -12.08 -3.75
CA LYS A 182 -36.12 -12.79 -3.91
C LYS A 182 -37.18 -12.30 -2.93
N SER A 183 -36.81 -12.13 -1.65
CA SER A 183 -37.75 -11.66 -0.63
C SER A 183 -38.26 -10.23 -0.91
N LEU A 184 -37.45 -9.42 -1.61
CA LEU A 184 -37.82 -8.07 -2.08
C LEU A 184 -38.59 -8.11 -3.43
N GLY A 185 -38.80 -9.27 -4.03
CA GLY A 185 -39.48 -9.43 -5.31
C GLY A 185 -38.69 -8.96 -6.53
N LEU A 186 -37.37 -8.70 -6.37
CA LEU A 186 -36.51 -8.18 -7.44
C LEU A 186 -36.05 -9.25 -8.42
N ILE A 187 -35.98 -10.52 -7.99
CA ILE A 187 -35.61 -11.67 -8.81
C ILE A 187 -36.51 -12.86 -8.51
N THR A 188 -36.66 -13.77 -9.48
CA THR A 188 -37.45 -15.00 -9.33
C THR A 188 -36.59 -16.24 -9.12
N LYS A 189 -35.35 -16.22 -9.63
CA LYS A 189 -34.39 -17.34 -9.55
C LYS A 189 -33.10 -16.89 -8.86
N ASN A 190 -32.34 -17.86 -8.32
CA ASN A 190 -31.01 -17.57 -7.80
C ASN A 190 -30.09 -17.06 -8.92
N VAL A 191 -29.24 -16.11 -8.56
CA VAL A 191 -28.22 -15.56 -9.45
C VAL A 191 -26.95 -16.38 -9.32
N ASN A 192 -26.39 -16.80 -10.45
CA ASN A 192 -25.08 -17.44 -10.48
C ASN A 192 -23.98 -16.39 -10.57
N PHE A 193 -23.63 -15.80 -9.42
CA PHE A 193 -22.68 -14.67 -9.33
C PHE A 193 -21.29 -14.99 -9.87
N LEU A 194 -20.78 -16.20 -9.64
CA LEU A 194 -19.42 -16.59 -10.02
C LEU A 194 -19.37 -17.40 -11.31
N GLY A 195 -20.52 -17.86 -11.83
CA GLY A 195 -20.58 -18.65 -13.06
C GLY A 195 -20.91 -17.84 -14.31
N ASP A 196 -21.44 -16.62 -14.17
CA ASP A 196 -21.61 -15.68 -15.29
C ASP A 196 -20.37 -14.79 -15.43
N PRO A 197 -19.78 -14.63 -16.64
CA PRO A 197 -18.56 -13.86 -16.85
C PRO A 197 -18.62 -12.41 -16.36
N ASN A 198 -19.72 -11.72 -16.61
CA ASN A 198 -19.88 -10.30 -16.22
C ASN A 198 -20.15 -10.17 -14.72
N LEU A 199 -20.96 -11.06 -14.16
CA LEU A 199 -21.24 -11.08 -12.74
C LEU A 199 -20.03 -11.51 -11.93
N ALA A 200 -19.19 -12.40 -12.43
CA ALA A 200 -17.99 -12.85 -11.74
C ALA A 200 -17.01 -11.70 -11.50
N ILE A 201 -16.71 -10.89 -12.53
CA ILE A 201 -15.83 -9.73 -12.35
C ILE A 201 -16.46 -8.69 -11.42
N ALA A 202 -17.76 -8.43 -11.51
CA ALA A 202 -18.47 -7.52 -10.62
C ALA A 202 -18.46 -8.02 -9.16
N SER A 203 -18.64 -9.33 -8.94
CA SER A 203 -18.59 -9.97 -7.61
C SER A 203 -17.21 -9.86 -6.98
N VAL A 204 -16.14 -10.09 -7.76
CA VAL A 204 -14.76 -9.92 -7.31
C VAL A 204 -14.48 -8.44 -6.98
N CYS A 205 -14.96 -7.50 -7.82
CA CYS A 205 -14.86 -6.07 -7.52
C CYS A 205 -15.57 -5.71 -6.21
N LEU A 206 -16.78 -6.20 -5.99
CA LEU A 206 -17.56 -5.92 -4.77
C LEU A 206 -16.83 -6.41 -3.51
N ALA A 207 -16.31 -7.63 -3.52
CA ALA A 207 -15.55 -8.20 -2.40
C ALA A 207 -14.28 -7.38 -2.11
N ASN A 208 -13.55 -6.95 -3.15
CA ASN A 208 -12.36 -6.12 -3.01
C ASN A 208 -12.69 -4.70 -2.50
N ILE A 209 -13.78 -4.09 -2.98
CA ILE A 209 -14.24 -2.77 -2.50
C ILE A 209 -14.57 -2.86 -1.00
N TRP A 210 -15.40 -3.84 -0.60
CA TRP A 210 -15.77 -4.04 0.80
C TRP A 210 -14.55 -4.16 1.71
N ARG A 211 -13.56 -4.93 1.31
CA ARG A 211 -12.31 -5.13 2.06
C ARG A 211 -11.47 -3.86 2.14
N GLY A 212 -11.47 -3.04 1.08
CA GLY A 212 -10.60 -1.88 0.98
C GLY A 212 -11.16 -0.58 1.56
N ILE A 213 -12.48 -0.47 1.77
CA ILE A 213 -13.13 0.73 2.33
C ILE A 213 -12.50 1.17 3.67
N PRO A 214 -12.26 0.26 4.65
CA PRO A 214 -11.69 0.66 5.94
C PRO A 214 -10.32 1.31 5.83
N PHE A 215 -9.45 0.82 4.96
CA PHE A 215 -8.13 1.41 4.73
C PHE A 215 -8.24 2.87 4.28
N PHE A 216 -9.06 3.15 3.27
CA PHE A 216 -9.32 4.53 2.85
C PHE A 216 -9.98 5.34 3.95
N GLY A 217 -10.97 4.77 4.65
CA GLY A 217 -11.69 5.45 5.72
C GLY A 217 -10.78 5.95 6.83
N ILE A 218 -9.89 5.11 7.34
CA ILE A 218 -8.95 5.49 8.41
C ILE A 218 -7.84 6.41 7.89
N THR A 219 -7.31 6.16 6.70
CA THR A 219 -6.25 7.00 6.11
C THR A 219 -6.77 8.42 5.83
N ILE A 220 -7.96 8.54 5.26
CA ILE A 220 -8.60 9.85 5.00
C ILE A 220 -8.98 10.52 6.31
N LEU A 221 -9.48 9.77 7.32
CA LEU A 221 -9.79 10.30 8.64
C LEU A 221 -8.55 10.94 9.28
N ALA A 222 -7.39 10.31 9.18
CA ALA A 222 -6.14 10.89 9.68
C ALA A 222 -5.79 12.20 8.94
N GLY A 223 -6.03 12.25 7.62
CA GLY A 223 -5.90 13.48 6.84
C GLY A 223 -6.87 14.58 7.26
N LEU A 224 -8.14 14.23 7.51
CA LEU A 224 -9.17 15.18 7.97
C LEU A 224 -8.82 15.77 9.34
N GLN A 225 -8.27 14.98 10.24
CA GLN A 225 -7.86 15.41 11.58
C GLN A 225 -6.61 16.32 11.56
N ALA A 226 -5.86 16.33 10.48
CA ALA A 226 -4.71 17.21 10.30
C ALA A 226 -5.09 18.60 9.71
N VAL A 227 -6.34 18.80 9.26
CA VAL A 227 -6.82 20.08 8.74
C VAL A 227 -6.98 21.07 9.91
N PRO A 228 -6.29 22.24 9.92
CA PRO A 228 -6.43 23.23 10.97
C PRO A 228 -7.87 23.75 11.06
N HIS A 229 -8.39 23.81 12.28
CA HIS A 229 -9.80 24.22 12.52
C HIS A 229 -10.01 25.70 12.16
N GLU A 230 -8.97 26.51 12.30
CA GLU A 230 -8.94 27.95 12.01
C GLU A 230 -9.33 28.25 10.55
N LEU A 231 -9.00 27.36 9.61
CA LEU A 231 -9.39 27.50 8.20
C LEU A 231 -10.91 27.42 8.01
N HIS A 232 -11.56 26.55 8.77
CA HIS A 232 -13.02 26.39 8.73
C HIS A 232 -13.71 27.55 9.42
N GLU A 233 -13.16 28.07 10.53
CA GLU A 233 -13.69 29.23 11.25
C GLU A 233 -13.58 30.51 10.41
N ALA A 234 -12.42 30.75 9.78
CA ALA A 234 -12.24 31.89 8.88
C ALA A 234 -13.21 31.87 7.70
N ALA A 235 -13.35 30.69 7.04
CA ALA A 235 -14.31 30.54 5.94
C ALA A 235 -15.76 30.70 6.39
N ALA A 236 -16.12 30.31 7.60
CA ALA A 236 -17.45 30.56 8.15
C ALA A 236 -17.75 32.05 8.37
N ILE A 237 -16.73 32.83 8.83
CA ILE A 237 -16.82 34.29 8.96
C ILE A 237 -17.02 34.94 7.58
N ASP A 238 -16.35 34.42 6.54
CA ASP A 238 -16.51 34.85 5.15
C ASP A 238 -17.85 34.39 4.49
N GLY A 239 -18.72 33.68 5.25
CA GLY A 239 -20.04 33.26 4.80
C GLY A 239 -20.05 31.96 3.98
N ALA A 240 -18.93 31.21 3.97
CA ALA A 240 -18.86 29.92 3.27
C ALA A 240 -19.71 28.85 3.98
N ASN A 241 -20.65 28.26 3.26
CA ASN A 241 -21.42 27.11 3.76
C ASN A 241 -20.58 25.82 3.84
N ALA A 242 -21.10 24.79 4.51
CA ALA A 242 -20.38 23.53 4.72
C ALA A 242 -19.93 22.86 3.40
N TRP A 243 -20.71 22.96 2.32
CA TRP A 243 -20.36 22.41 1.01
C TRP A 243 -19.20 23.17 0.36
N HIS A 244 -19.18 24.51 0.48
CA HIS A 244 -18.06 25.35 0.03
C HIS A 244 -16.78 25.03 0.80
N GLN A 245 -16.86 24.93 2.13
CA GLN A 245 -15.73 24.53 2.97
C GLN A 245 -15.21 23.15 2.61
N PHE A 246 -16.11 22.19 2.38
CA PHE A 246 -15.73 20.84 1.95
C PHE A 246 -14.94 20.83 0.64
N LEU A 247 -15.44 21.52 -0.39
CA LEU A 247 -14.82 21.51 -1.73
C LEU A 247 -13.55 22.35 -1.80
N HIS A 248 -13.47 23.48 -1.08
CA HIS A 248 -12.37 24.44 -1.24
C HIS A 248 -11.33 24.40 -0.11
N ILE A 249 -11.63 23.77 1.04
CA ILE A 249 -10.71 23.61 2.14
C ILE A 249 -10.41 22.12 2.37
N THR A 250 -11.44 21.33 2.65
CA THR A 250 -11.25 19.94 3.07
C THR A 250 -10.62 19.10 1.96
N ILE A 251 -11.25 19.02 0.78
CA ILE A 251 -10.77 18.20 -0.35
C ILE A 251 -9.36 18.59 -0.80
N PRO A 252 -9.04 19.88 -1.04
CA PRO A 252 -7.70 20.28 -1.42
C PRO A 252 -6.63 19.91 -0.38
N THR A 253 -6.95 20.08 0.90
CA THR A 253 -6.00 19.78 1.98
C THR A 253 -5.69 18.28 2.11
N ILE A 254 -6.70 17.41 1.96
CA ILE A 254 -6.52 15.95 2.10
C ILE A 254 -6.11 15.26 0.79
N ARG A 255 -6.08 15.96 -0.36
CA ARG A 255 -5.87 15.35 -1.68
C ARG A 255 -4.57 14.54 -1.76
N GLY A 256 -3.49 15.03 -1.15
CA GLY A 256 -2.22 14.30 -1.10
C GLY A 256 -2.35 12.95 -0.40
N VAL A 257 -3.04 12.90 0.74
CA VAL A 257 -3.32 11.68 1.49
C VAL A 257 -4.16 10.71 0.67
N VAL A 258 -5.23 11.21 0.02
CA VAL A 258 -6.11 10.39 -0.84
C VAL A 258 -5.34 9.80 -2.01
N LEU A 259 -4.48 10.58 -2.66
CA LEU A 259 -3.68 10.13 -3.80
C LEU A 259 -2.65 9.07 -3.41
N ILE A 260 -1.98 9.23 -2.25
CA ILE A 260 -1.05 8.22 -1.73
C ILE A 260 -1.80 6.93 -1.40
N ALA A 261 -2.96 7.02 -0.74
CA ALA A 261 -3.81 5.86 -0.46
C ALA A 261 -4.27 5.18 -1.74
N ALA A 262 -4.65 5.96 -2.77
CA ALA A 262 -5.04 5.43 -4.07
C ALA A 262 -3.88 4.70 -4.77
N LEU A 263 -2.66 5.25 -4.75
CA LEU A 263 -1.48 4.57 -5.31
C LEU A 263 -1.23 3.23 -4.63
N LEU A 264 -1.19 3.20 -3.30
CA LEU A 264 -1.01 1.96 -2.55
C LEU A 264 -2.11 0.95 -2.88
N SER A 265 -3.37 1.42 -2.97
CA SER A 265 -4.51 0.56 -3.34
C SER A 265 -4.39 0.03 -4.77
N ILE A 266 -3.91 0.81 -5.74
CA ILE A 266 -3.64 0.35 -7.10
C ILE A 266 -2.60 -0.78 -7.07
N ILE A 267 -1.46 -0.57 -6.39
CA ILE A 267 -0.39 -1.57 -6.29
C ILE A 267 -0.93 -2.87 -5.70
N TRP A 268 -1.66 -2.82 -4.58
CA TRP A 268 -2.26 -4.01 -3.96
C TRP A 268 -3.32 -4.67 -4.81
N THR A 269 -4.12 -3.89 -5.56
CA THR A 269 -5.18 -4.42 -6.43
C THR A 269 -4.59 -5.14 -7.65
N PHE A 270 -3.49 -4.63 -8.23
CA PHE A 270 -2.78 -5.32 -9.30
C PHE A 270 -2.15 -6.64 -8.83
N ALA A 271 -1.71 -6.71 -7.57
CA ALA A 271 -1.10 -7.88 -6.95
C ALA A 271 -2.11 -8.79 -6.23
N ASP A 272 -3.43 -8.55 -6.35
CA ASP A 272 -4.46 -9.26 -5.58
C ASP A 272 -4.72 -10.67 -6.11
N PHE A 273 -3.82 -11.59 -5.80
CA PHE A 273 -3.92 -13.00 -6.18
C PHE A 273 -4.99 -13.75 -5.39
N GLN A 274 -4.96 -13.62 -4.04
CA GLN A 274 -5.72 -14.52 -3.16
C GLN A 274 -7.23 -14.42 -3.35
N LEU A 275 -7.76 -13.19 -3.43
CA LEU A 275 -9.20 -12.97 -3.56
C LEU A 275 -9.74 -13.60 -4.84
N ILE A 276 -9.10 -13.32 -5.98
CA ILE A 276 -9.55 -13.83 -7.28
C ILE A 276 -9.35 -15.33 -7.38
N TYR A 277 -8.22 -15.85 -6.90
CA TYR A 277 -7.93 -17.28 -6.97
C TYR A 277 -8.93 -18.10 -6.15
N ILE A 278 -9.32 -17.64 -4.96
CA ILE A 278 -10.29 -18.34 -4.11
C ILE A 278 -11.71 -18.26 -4.68
N LEU A 279 -12.12 -17.09 -5.19
CA LEU A 279 -13.48 -16.89 -5.70
C LEU A 279 -13.71 -17.58 -7.05
N THR A 280 -12.79 -17.42 -7.99
CA THR A 280 -13.05 -17.74 -9.41
C THR A 280 -11.93 -18.53 -10.08
N LYS A 281 -10.73 -18.58 -9.50
CA LYS A 281 -9.51 -19.13 -10.12
C LYS A 281 -9.23 -18.52 -11.50
N GLY A 282 -9.69 -17.29 -11.75
CA GLY A 282 -9.57 -16.61 -13.05
C GLY A 282 -10.74 -16.83 -14.01
N GLY A 283 -11.67 -17.75 -13.70
CA GLY A 283 -12.87 -18.07 -14.51
C GLY A 283 -14.06 -17.15 -14.23
N PRO A 284 -15.22 -17.44 -14.87
CA PRO A 284 -15.38 -18.31 -16.01
C PRO A 284 -14.74 -17.73 -17.28
N ALA A 285 -14.36 -18.59 -18.20
CA ALA A 285 -13.80 -18.22 -19.51
C ALA A 285 -12.66 -17.19 -19.45
N ASN A 286 -11.78 -17.26 -18.46
CA ASN A 286 -10.66 -16.34 -18.20
C ASN A 286 -11.07 -14.88 -17.90
N MET A 287 -12.35 -14.61 -17.65
CA MET A 287 -12.89 -13.26 -17.50
C MET A 287 -12.53 -12.57 -16.17
N THR A 288 -11.92 -13.27 -15.21
CA THR A 288 -11.48 -12.69 -13.95
C THR A 288 -9.97 -12.83 -13.72
N HIS A 289 -9.20 -13.36 -14.71
CA HIS A 289 -7.75 -13.36 -14.60
C HIS A 289 -7.21 -11.93 -14.51
N ILE A 290 -6.30 -11.74 -13.56
CA ILE A 290 -5.38 -10.59 -13.48
C ILE A 290 -3.94 -11.11 -13.58
N PHE A 291 -2.94 -10.23 -13.68
CA PHE A 291 -1.55 -10.64 -13.84
C PHE A 291 -1.13 -11.73 -12.87
N GLY A 292 -1.43 -11.60 -11.55
CA GLY A 292 -1.02 -12.58 -10.53
C GLY A 292 -1.64 -13.96 -10.75
N THR A 293 -2.93 -14.04 -11.06
CA THR A 293 -3.62 -15.34 -11.27
C THR A 293 -3.26 -15.99 -12.59
N TYR A 294 -3.00 -15.20 -13.63
CA TYR A 294 -2.58 -15.74 -14.92
C TYR A 294 -1.11 -16.20 -14.89
N ALA A 295 -0.22 -15.42 -14.24
CA ALA A 295 1.16 -15.85 -14.00
C ALA A 295 1.24 -17.18 -13.22
N TYR A 296 0.39 -17.35 -12.22
CA TYR A 296 0.27 -18.60 -11.48
C TYR A 296 -0.22 -19.76 -12.38
N GLN A 297 -1.25 -19.53 -13.18
CA GLN A 297 -1.81 -20.55 -14.06
C GLN A 297 -0.76 -21.02 -15.08
N ILE A 298 -0.05 -20.12 -15.71
CA ILE A 298 0.97 -20.50 -16.71
C ILE A 298 2.23 -21.03 -16.03
N GLY A 299 2.75 -20.29 -15.04
CA GLY A 299 4.03 -20.61 -14.41
C GLY A 299 4.02 -21.86 -13.55
N LEU A 300 2.96 -22.08 -12.78
CA LEU A 300 2.89 -23.18 -11.83
C LEU A 300 1.93 -24.28 -12.26
N ALA A 301 0.71 -23.96 -12.72
CA ALA A 301 -0.26 -24.98 -13.10
C ALA A 301 0.05 -25.59 -14.47
N ALA A 302 0.48 -24.80 -15.45
CA ALA A 302 0.94 -25.27 -16.77
C ALA A 302 2.45 -25.57 -16.81
N THR A 303 3.16 -25.39 -15.71
CA THR A 303 4.62 -25.67 -15.54
C THR A 303 5.59 -24.81 -16.35
N ASP A 304 5.13 -23.79 -17.07
CA ASP A 304 5.96 -22.87 -17.85
C ASP A 304 6.40 -21.67 -17.00
N ILE A 305 7.48 -21.88 -16.23
CA ILE A 305 8.01 -20.84 -15.30
C ILE A 305 8.49 -19.62 -16.08
N GLY A 306 9.10 -19.81 -17.25
CA GLY A 306 9.63 -18.71 -18.07
C GLY A 306 8.53 -17.75 -18.49
N GLN A 307 7.45 -18.27 -19.06
CA GLN A 307 6.32 -17.45 -19.49
C GLN A 307 5.55 -16.88 -18.29
N GLY A 308 5.36 -17.66 -17.21
CA GLY A 308 4.74 -17.17 -15.97
C GLY A 308 5.51 -16.00 -15.34
N ALA A 309 6.84 -16.06 -15.33
CA ALA A 309 7.69 -14.97 -14.88
C ALA A 309 7.57 -13.73 -15.78
N ALA A 310 7.49 -13.90 -17.10
CA ALA A 310 7.28 -12.81 -18.04
C ALA A 310 5.93 -12.10 -17.81
N ILE A 311 4.84 -12.86 -17.56
CA ILE A 311 3.52 -12.29 -17.20
C ILE A 311 3.63 -11.44 -15.95
N ALA A 312 4.27 -11.93 -14.88
CA ALA A 312 4.45 -11.20 -13.65
C ALA A 312 5.27 -9.92 -13.84
N LEU A 313 6.31 -9.95 -14.69
CA LEU A 313 7.16 -8.80 -14.96
C LEU A 313 6.48 -7.70 -15.77
N TYR A 314 5.48 -8.00 -16.59
CA TYR A 314 4.68 -6.97 -17.28
C TYR A 314 4.00 -5.99 -16.29
N MET A 315 3.70 -6.44 -15.08
CA MET A 315 3.12 -5.57 -14.05
C MET A 315 4.08 -4.48 -13.58
N PHE A 316 5.40 -4.77 -13.56
CA PHE A 316 6.41 -3.86 -13.01
C PHE A 316 6.50 -2.50 -13.73
N PRO A 317 6.65 -2.41 -15.07
CA PRO A 317 6.68 -1.13 -15.76
C PRO A 317 5.37 -0.35 -15.61
N ILE A 318 4.22 -1.03 -15.61
CA ILE A 318 2.91 -0.41 -15.45
C ILE A 318 2.82 0.28 -14.09
N LEU A 319 3.11 -0.44 -13.02
CA LEU A 319 3.09 0.11 -11.65
C LEU A 319 4.15 1.20 -11.44
N SER A 320 5.33 1.06 -12.07
CA SER A 320 6.38 2.08 -12.02
C SER A 320 5.93 3.38 -12.66
N VAL A 321 5.23 3.34 -13.79
CA VAL A 321 4.66 4.53 -14.44
C VAL A 321 3.64 5.20 -13.53
N PHE A 322 2.71 4.44 -12.94
CA PHE A 322 1.74 5.00 -11.98
C PHE A 322 2.44 5.67 -10.79
N ALA A 323 3.43 5.02 -10.20
CA ALA A 323 4.18 5.56 -9.07
C ALA A 323 4.91 6.86 -9.44
N ILE A 324 5.62 6.88 -10.58
CA ILE A 324 6.36 8.06 -11.05
C ILE A 324 5.41 9.23 -11.34
N LEU A 325 4.29 8.99 -12.02
CA LEU A 325 3.33 10.02 -12.34
C LEU A 325 2.74 10.65 -11.07
N LEU A 326 2.36 9.82 -10.09
CA LEU A 326 1.81 10.31 -8.85
C LEU A 326 2.85 11.08 -8.02
N LEU A 327 4.07 10.55 -7.88
CA LEU A 327 5.15 11.24 -7.16
C LEU A 327 5.52 12.57 -7.80
N LYS A 328 5.51 12.66 -9.14
CA LYS A 328 5.70 13.94 -9.84
C LYS A 328 4.58 14.92 -9.58
N TYR A 329 3.34 14.43 -9.50
CA TYR A 329 2.20 15.28 -9.18
C TYR A 329 2.31 15.85 -7.76
N LEU A 330 2.61 15.00 -6.76
CA LEU A 330 2.75 15.41 -5.35
C LEU A 330 3.93 16.35 -5.09
N ARG A 331 5.01 16.27 -5.90
CA ARG A 331 6.17 17.19 -5.76
C ARG A 331 5.92 18.60 -6.31
N ARG A 332 4.86 18.79 -7.09
CA ARG A 332 4.53 20.11 -7.68
C ARG A 332 3.66 20.97 -6.75
N GLU A 333 3.27 20.42 -5.65
CA GLU A 333 2.53 21.06 -4.56
C GLU A 333 3.42 21.36 -3.36
#